data_97f324cd32b5813b420d2d6291e81e34
#
_entry.id   97f324cd32b5813b420d2d6291e81e34
#
_cell.length_a   1.000
_cell.length_b   1.000
_cell.length_c   1.000
_cell.angle_alpha   90.00
_cell.angle_beta   90.00
_cell.angle_gamma   90.00
#
_symmetry.space_group_name_H-M   'P 1'
#
loop_
_entity.id
_entity.type
_entity.pdbx_description
1 polymer ?
#
loop_
_entity_poly.entity_id
_entity_poly.type
_entity_poly.pdbx_seq_one_letter_code
_entity_poly.pdbx_strand_id
1 'polypeptide(L)'
;MMFMGCVIGLGLKAQTITGRLSEMPGQRIRLEGFAGFKTYTILETQTDSIGQFKLTFGRADHGMAYLLAGDEKPLLIILNEENVEISGQTLGHLESIKVLHGQENQVFERFAQEHPKREQALSAWRYLERLYTQDHVFTPQVDTRAVIEREMKRISQEDNDFIDRLPADSYTRWFLPVRRLVGSTSTLAQHQVEEIPAALSAFRRLNYADNRLYKSGLYKESLENHFWLIENSGRSTDTVFLEMQRSIDSLLLGLSAHENRYNQVVDFLFD
;
A
#
# COMPACT_ATOMS: atom_id res chain seq x y z
N MET A 1 -9.53 -57.98 -8.30
CA MET A 1 -10.22 -56.71 -8.64
C MET A 1 -9.38 -55.60 -8.12
N MET A 2 -8.56 -54.99 -8.98
CA MET A 2 -7.51 -54.07 -8.61
C MET A 2 -8.04 -52.62 -8.82
N PHE A 3 -8.28 -51.87 -7.75
CA PHE A 3 -8.72 -50.50 -7.84
C PHE A 3 -7.49 -49.62 -8.14
N MET A 4 -7.45 -49.13 -9.36
CA MET A 4 -6.46 -48.13 -9.80
C MET A 4 -6.98 -46.76 -9.41
N GLY A 5 -6.46 -46.23 -8.27
CA GLY A 5 -6.76 -44.88 -7.79
C GLY A 5 -6.13 -43.84 -8.74
N CYS A 6 -6.99 -43.12 -9.45
CA CYS A 6 -6.59 -41.99 -10.26
C CYS A 6 -6.28 -40.81 -9.30
N VAL A 7 -4.99 -40.54 -9.06
CA VAL A 7 -4.55 -39.34 -8.38
C VAL A 7 -4.68 -38.18 -9.39
N ILE A 8 -5.78 -37.44 -9.30
CA ILE A 8 -5.93 -36.17 -10.02
C ILE A 8 -4.97 -35.18 -9.34
N GLY A 9 -3.78 -35.04 -9.91
CA GLY A 9 -2.86 -33.97 -9.56
C GLY A 9 -3.52 -32.64 -9.91
N LEU A 10 -4.01 -31.91 -8.92
CA LEU A 10 -4.32 -30.48 -9.04
C LEU A 10 -3.01 -29.77 -9.38
N GLY A 11 -2.71 -29.61 -10.66
CA GLY A 11 -1.61 -28.79 -11.14
C GLY A 11 -1.85 -27.37 -10.65
N LEU A 12 -1.05 -26.91 -9.68
CA LEU A 12 -0.97 -25.51 -9.29
C LEU A 12 -0.62 -24.72 -10.56
N LYS A 13 -1.60 -24.00 -11.12
CA LYS A 13 -1.35 -23.10 -12.25
C LYS A 13 -0.47 -21.97 -11.73
N ALA A 14 0.78 -21.92 -12.18
CA ALA A 14 1.65 -20.76 -11.99
C ALA A 14 1.09 -19.60 -12.82
N GLN A 15 0.99 -18.43 -12.24
CA GLN A 15 0.65 -17.20 -12.91
C GLN A 15 1.91 -16.57 -13.54
N THR A 16 1.70 -15.66 -14.46
CA THR A 16 2.80 -15.02 -15.19
C THR A 16 2.69 -13.50 -15.16
N ILE A 17 3.85 -12.85 -15.08
CA ILE A 17 4.01 -11.46 -15.47
C ILE A 17 4.75 -11.45 -16.80
N THR A 18 4.16 -10.87 -17.81
CA THR A 18 4.79 -10.61 -19.11
C THR A 18 4.90 -9.12 -19.32
N GLY A 19 5.94 -8.69 -20.02
CA GLY A 19 6.06 -7.27 -20.29
C GLY A 19 7.02 -6.98 -21.44
N ARG A 20 6.89 -5.73 -21.94
CA ARG A 20 7.81 -5.15 -22.90
C ARG A 20 8.25 -3.77 -22.42
N LEU A 21 9.55 -3.62 -22.19
CA LEU A 21 10.21 -2.37 -21.83
C LEU A 21 11.14 -1.98 -22.99
N SER A 22 10.67 -1.10 -23.89
CA SER A 22 11.29 -0.89 -25.19
C SER A 22 12.71 -0.33 -25.15
N GLU A 23 13.08 0.35 -24.05
CA GLU A 23 14.41 0.94 -23.86
C GLU A 23 15.30 0.10 -22.94
N MET A 24 14.90 -1.13 -22.62
CA MET A 24 15.61 -2.02 -21.70
C MET A 24 15.96 -3.38 -22.32
N PRO A 25 16.58 -3.44 -23.54
CA PRO A 25 17.02 -4.71 -24.09
C PRO A 25 18.18 -5.29 -23.30
N GLY A 26 18.18 -6.60 -23.07
CA GLY A 26 19.25 -7.32 -22.36
C GLY A 26 19.40 -6.95 -20.89
N GLN A 27 18.43 -6.28 -20.29
CA GLN A 27 18.48 -5.89 -18.88
C GLN A 27 17.96 -6.99 -17.95
N ARG A 28 18.56 -7.06 -16.76
CA ARG A 28 18.10 -7.97 -15.69
C ARG A 28 16.85 -7.43 -15.04
N ILE A 29 15.78 -8.22 -15.02
CA ILE A 29 14.53 -7.94 -14.35
C ILE A 29 14.38 -8.90 -13.17
N ARG A 30 14.07 -8.36 -11.99
CA ARG A 30 13.88 -9.13 -10.76
C ARG A 30 12.49 -8.86 -10.17
N LEU A 31 11.83 -9.92 -9.75
CA LEU A 31 10.57 -9.87 -9.00
C LEU A 31 10.88 -10.17 -7.53
N GLU A 32 10.57 -9.21 -6.66
CA GLU A 32 10.74 -9.34 -5.20
C GLU A 32 9.41 -9.25 -4.48
N GLY A 33 9.10 -10.28 -3.68
CA GLY A 33 7.95 -10.30 -2.78
C GLY A 33 8.29 -9.80 -1.38
N PHE A 34 7.26 -9.53 -0.58
CA PHE A 34 7.37 -9.12 0.81
C PHE A 34 7.07 -10.29 1.76
N ALA A 35 7.76 -10.30 2.91
CA ALA A 35 7.53 -11.25 3.99
C ALA A 35 7.79 -10.56 5.35
N GLY A 36 6.81 -9.83 5.86
CA GLY A 36 6.90 -9.08 7.10
C GLY A 36 7.96 -7.98 7.03
N PHE A 37 9.07 -8.18 7.73
CA PHE A 37 10.18 -7.21 7.82
C PHE A 37 11.19 -7.30 6.67
N LYS A 38 11.03 -8.25 5.74
CA LYS A 38 12.02 -8.56 4.69
C LYS A 38 11.37 -8.64 3.32
N THR A 39 12.20 -8.44 2.29
CA THR A 39 11.88 -8.84 0.92
C THR A 39 12.59 -10.16 0.57
N TYR A 40 12.12 -10.84 -0.46
CA TYR A 40 12.76 -12.03 -1.02
C TYR A 40 12.60 -12.06 -2.53
N THR A 41 13.61 -12.56 -3.22
CA THR A 41 13.55 -12.73 -4.67
C THR A 41 12.64 -13.90 -5.01
N ILE A 42 11.59 -13.66 -5.79
CA ILE A 42 10.70 -14.68 -6.33
C ILE A 42 11.33 -15.31 -7.56
N LEU A 43 11.71 -14.48 -8.53
CA LEU A 43 12.33 -14.91 -9.78
C LEU A 43 13.14 -13.75 -10.41
N GLU A 44 14.14 -14.12 -11.19
CA GLU A 44 14.89 -13.21 -12.04
C GLU A 44 14.87 -13.71 -13.49
N THR A 45 14.88 -12.77 -14.43
CA THR A 45 14.99 -13.03 -15.86
C THR A 45 15.79 -11.92 -16.54
N GLN A 46 16.08 -12.08 -17.82
CA GLN A 46 16.68 -11.06 -18.65
C GLN A 46 15.71 -10.72 -19.79
N THR A 47 15.59 -9.44 -20.13
CA THR A 47 14.83 -9.01 -21.30
C THR A 47 15.56 -9.47 -22.58
N ASP A 48 14.78 -9.74 -23.62
CA ASP A 48 15.33 -10.05 -24.94
C ASP A 48 15.80 -8.78 -25.71
N SER A 49 16.18 -8.94 -26.97
CA SER A 49 16.68 -7.87 -27.86
C SER A 49 15.66 -6.75 -28.13
N ILE A 50 14.38 -6.96 -27.84
CA ILE A 50 13.29 -5.97 -28.01
C ILE A 50 12.63 -5.58 -26.67
N GLY A 51 13.29 -5.92 -25.55
CA GLY A 51 12.86 -5.56 -24.20
C GLY A 51 11.72 -6.42 -23.64
N GLN A 52 11.42 -7.59 -24.22
CA GLN A 52 10.40 -8.50 -23.69
C GLN A 52 10.95 -9.36 -22.56
N PHE A 53 10.10 -9.65 -21.58
CA PHE A 53 10.40 -10.57 -20.47
C PHE A 53 9.18 -11.35 -20.03
N LYS A 54 9.45 -12.45 -19.33
CA LYS A 54 8.44 -13.28 -18.67
C LYS A 54 8.96 -13.76 -17.32
N LEU A 55 8.14 -13.57 -16.29
CA LEU A 55 8.34 -14.09 -14.94
C LEU A 55 7.15 -14.96 -14.55
N THR A 56 7.40 -15.95 -13.70
CA THR A 56 6.35 -16.81 -13.14
C THR A 56 6.34 -16.69 -11.63
N PHE A 57 5.16 -16.81 -11.03
CA PHE A 57 4.99 -16.79 -9.59
C PHE A 57 3.90 -17.79 -9.17
N GLY A 58 3.87 -18.15 -7.92
CA GLY A 58 2.92 -19.11 -7.37
C GLY A 58 2.01 -18.49 -6.33
N ARG A 59 1.02 -19.27 -5.86
CA ARG A 59 0.10 -18.84 -4.80
C ARG A 59 0.81 -18.45 -3.50
N ALA A 60 1.97 -19.04 -3.24
CA ALA A 60 2.79 -18.67 -2.09
C ALA A 60 3.31 -17.23 -2.15
N ASP A 61 3.37 -16.62 -3.33
CA ASP A 61 3.89 -15.28 -3.57
C ASP A 61 2.79 -14.20 -3.63
N HIS A 62 1.50 -14.59 -3.54
CA HIS A 62 0.39 -13.64 -3.62
C HIS A 62 0.52 -12.52 -2.59
N GLY A 63 0.35 -11.28 -3.02
CA GLY A 63 0.52 -10.05 -2.25
C GLY A 63 1.05 -8.93 -3.13
N MET A 64 1.71 -7.95 -2.53
CA MET A 64 2.47 -6.94 -3.27
C MET A 64 3.85 -7.47 -3.61
N ALA A 65 4.41 -6.96 -4.71
CA ALA A 65 5.79 -7.24 -5.10
C ALA A 65 6.40 -6.01 -5.78
N TYR A 66 7.72 -5.96 -5.77
CA TYR A 66 8.51 -5.04 -6.59
C TYR A 66 8.96 -5.74 -7.87
N LEU A 67 8.73 -5.09 -8.99
CA LEU A 67 9.44 -5.37 -10.23
C LEU A 67 10.59 -4.38 -10.35
N LEU A 68 11.81 -4.89 -10.42
CA LEU A 68 13.05 -4.10 -10.38
C LEU A 68 13.87 -4.32 -11.65
N ALA A 69 14.57 -3.27 -12.07
CA ALA A 69 15.56 -3.33 -13.14
C ALA A 69 16.71 -2.38 -12.80
N GLY A 70 17.90 -2.94 -12.56
CA GLY A 70 19.08 -2.16 -12.17
C GLY A 70 18.78 -1.25 -10.95
N ASP A 71 19.20 0.01 -11.05
CA ASP A 71 19.03 1.05 -10.01
C ASP A 71 17.77 1.91 -10.25
N GLU A 72 16.87 1.50 -11.14
CA GLU A 72 15.65 2.24 -11.42
C GLU A 72 14.62 2.13 -10.27
N LYS A 73 13.68 3.07 -10.25
CA LYS A 73 12.58 3.03 -9.28
C LYS A 73 11.77 1.74 -9.47
N PRO A 74 11.49 1.01 -8.40
CA PRO A 74 10.70 -0.21 -8.47
C PRO A 74 9.26 0.08 -8.91
N LEU A 75 8.73 -0.75 -9.79
CA LEU A 75 7.29 -0.78 -10.07
C LEU A 75 6.62 -1.68 -9.03
N LEU A 76 5.66 -1.15 -8.30
CA LEU A 76 4.85 -1.91 -7.37
C LEU A 76 3.74 -2.64 -8.15
N ILE A 77 3.61 -3.95 -7.93
CA ILE A 77 2.69 -4.83 -8.66
C ILE A 77 1.96 -5.76 -7.68
N ILE A 78 0.71 -6.09 -8.00
CA ILE A 78 -0.12 -7.03 -7.23
C ILE A 78 0.01 -8.42 -7.84
N LEU A 79 0.41 -9.39 -7.03
CA LEU A 79 0.43 -10.81 -7.38
C LEU A 79 -0.82 -11.48 -6.80
N ASN A 80 -1.66 -12.00 -7.67
CA ASN A 80 -2.89 -12.72 -7.32
C ASN A 80 -3.12 -13.92 -8.27
N GLU A 81 -4.33 -14.35 -8.44
CA GLU A 81 -4.67 -15.48 -9.35
C GLU A 81 -4.72 -15.07 -10.84
N GLU A 82 -4.39 -13.82 -11.19
CA GLU A 82 -4.40 -13.31 -12.55
C GLU A 82 -3.00 -13.33 -13.18
N ASN A 83 -2.94 -13.46 -14.50
CA ASN A 83 -1.76 -13.11 -15.26
C ASN A 83 -1.70 -11.59 -15.42
N VAL A 84 -0.49 -11.03 -15.45
CA VAL A 84 -0.27 -9.59 -15.61
C VAL A 84 0.52 -9.35 -16.88
N GLU A 85 0.12 -8.35 -17.65
CA GLU A 85 0.85 -7.88 -18.82
C GLU A 85 1.07 -6.37 -18.71
N ILE A 86 2.33 -5.94 -18.87
CA ILE A 86 2.72 -4.54 -18.82
C ILE A 86 3.45 -4.13 -20.10
N SER A 87 3.37 -2.84 -20.43
CA SER A 87 4.13 -2.24 -21.53
C SER A 87 4.62 -0.86 -21.13
N GLY A 88 5.85 -0.51 -21.54
CA GLY A 88 6.43 0.79 -21.23
C GLY A 88 7.78 1.00 -21.90
N GLN A 89 8.44 2.10 -21.54
CA GLN A 89 9.78 2.42 -22.00
C GLN A 89 10.83 1.82 -21.04
N THR A 90 10.86 2.31 -19.81
CA THR A 90 11.71 1.81 -18.72
C THR A 90 10.89 1.71 -17.43
N LEU A 91 11.41 1.05 -16.39
CA LEU A 91 10.79 1.08 -15.06
C LEU A 91 10.98 2.43 -14.37
N GLY A 92 12.03 3.18 -14.70
CA GLY A 92 12.29 4.51 -14.13
C GLY A 92 11.24 5.57 -14.48
N HIS A 93 10.58 5.41 -15.62
CA HIS A 93 9.52 6.29 -16.09
C HIS A 93 8.14 5.67 -15.87
N LEU A 94 7.70 5.62 -14.62
CA LEU A 94 6.43 4.99 -14.23
C LEU A 94 5.23 5.50 -15.02
N GLU A 95 5.24 6.76 -15.45
CA GLU A 95 4.17 7.35 -16.29
C GLU A 95 4.08 6.72 -17.70
N SER A 96 5.18 6.09 -18.18
CA SER A 96 5.20 5.37 -19.46
C SER A 96 4.67 3.95 -19.35
N ILE A 97 4.59 3.42 -18.12
CA ILE A 97 4.12 2.04 -17.86
C ILE A 97 2.60 2.01 -17.96
N LYS A 98 2.11 1.00 -18.67
CA LYS A 98 0.67 0.68 -18.77
C LYS A 98 0.45 -0.78 -18.45
N VAL A 99 -0.52 -1.07 -17.60
CA VAL A 99 -1.00 -2.41 -17.33
C VAL A 99 -2.02 -2.79 -18.41
N LEU A 100 -1.64 -3.68 -19.32
CA LEU A 100 -2.49 -4.11 -20.44
C LEU A 100 -3.45 -5.23 -20.02
N HIS A 101 -3.04 -6.09 -19.09
CA HIS A 101 -3.82 -7.20 -18.55
C HIS A 101 -3.58 -7.40 -17.06
N GLY A 102 -4.61 -7.87 -16.33
CA GLY A 102 -4.63 -8.03 -14.87
C GLY A 102 -5.48 -6.96 -14.21
N GLN A 103 -6.74 -7.31 -13.86
CA GLN A 103 -7.76 -6.36 -13.41
C GLN A 103 -7.35 -5.61 -12.14
N GLU A 104 -6.81 -6.32 -11.15
CA GLU A 104 -6.35 -5.68 -9.90
C GLU A 104 -5.22 -4.66 -10.15
N ASN A 105 -4.28 -5.01 -11.02
CA ASN A 105 -3.17 -4.12 -11.35
C ASN A 105 -3.62 -2.91 -12.18
N GLN A 106 -4.58 -3.06 -13.08
CA GLN A 106 -5.18 -1.94 -13.83
C GLN A 106 -5.93 -0.96 -12.92
N VAL A 107 -6.67 -1.49 -11.95
CA VAL A 107 -7.36 -0.69 -10.93
C VAL A 107 -6.36 0.05 -10.05
N PHE A 108 -5.31 -0.64 -9.62
CA PHE A 108 -4.24 -0.06 -8.80
C PHE A 108 -3.47 1.03 -9.56
N GLU A 109 -3.11 0.80 -10.82
CA GLU A 109 -2.47 1.78 -11.70
C GLU A 109 -3.32 3.06 -11.82
N ARG A 110 -4.62 2.92 -12.12
CA ARG A 110 -5.53 4.06 -12.21
C ARG A 110 -5.58 4.87 -10.92
N PHE A 111 -5.69 4.21 -9.77
CA PHE A 111 -5.64 4.89 -8.47
C PHE A 111 -4.30 5.62 -8.27
N ALA A 112 -3.18 4.96 -8.58
CA ALA A 112 -1.84 5.54 -8.44
C ALA A 112 -1.62 6.78 -9.34
N GLN A 113 -2.32 6.87 -10.48
CA GLN A 113 -2.28 8.04 -11.38
C GLN A 113 -3.21 9.18 -10.94
N GLU A 114 -4.36 8.86 -10.35
CA GLU A 114 -5.39 9.84 -10.00
C GLU A 114 -5.23 10.40 -8.58
N HIS A 115 -4.91 9.55 -7.60
CA HIS A 115 -4.78 9.94 -6.20
C HIS A 115 -3.79 11.09 -5.95
N PRO A 116 -2.55 11.10 -6.52
CA PRO A 116 -1.62 12.20 -6.32
C PRO A 116 -2.16 13.55 -6.85
N LYS A 117 -2.95 13.53 -7.93
CA LYS A 117 -3.58 14.74 -8.47
C LYS A 117 -4.66 15.27 -7.53
N ARG A 118 -5.44 14.38 -6.89
CA ARG A 118 -6.42 14.76 -5.87
C ARG A 118 -5.74 15.33 -4.62
N GLU A 119 -4.67 14.70 -4.15
CA GLU A 119 -3.90 15.22 -3.02
C GLU A 119 -3.27 16.59 -3.32
N GLN A 120 -2.75 16.79 -4.51
CA GLN A 120 -2.24 18.10 -4.94
C GLN A 120 -3.35 19.16 -4.97
N ALA A 121 -4.53 18.83 -5.48
CA ALA A 121 -5.68 19.73 -5.48
C ALA A 121 -6.15 20.04 -4.04
N LEU A 122 -6.23 19.04 -3.17
CA LEU A 122 -6.56 19.24 -1.75
C LEU A 122 -5.55 20.14 -1.04
N SER A 123 -4.26 19.98 -1.33
CA SER A 123 -3.21 20.86 -0.76
C SER A 123 -3.40 22.33 -1.17
N ALA A 124 -3.74 22.57 -2.45
CA ALA A 124 -4.04 23.91 -2.93
C ALA A 124 -5.29 24.52 -2.26
N TRP A 125 -6.37 23.71 -2.13
CA TRP A 125 -7.59 24.15 -1.45
C TRP A 125 -7.37 24.42 0.04
N ARG A 126 -6.59 23.59 0.76
CA ARG A 126 -6.23 23.86 2.17
C ARG A 126 -5.44 25.16 2.34
N TYR A 127 -4.59 25.51 1.37
CA TYR A 127 -3.92 26.81 1.36
C TYR A 127 -4.92 27.97 1.25
N LEU A 128 -5.87 27.88 0.31
CA LEU A 128 -6.93 28.88 0.14
C LEU A 128 -7.83 28.96 1.39
N GLU A 129 -8.22 27.83 1.97
CA GLU A 129 -9.00 27.78 3.21
C GLU A 129 -8.35 28.58 4.33
N ARG A 130 -7.03 28.44 4.51
CA ARG A 130 -6.29 29.22 5.53
C ARG A 130 -6.33 30.73 5.24
N LEU A 131 -6.12 31.14 3.99
CA LEU A 131 -6.20 32.55 3.62
C LEU A 131 -7.58 33.12 3.92
N TYR A 132 -8.64 32.46 3.48
CA TYR A 132 -10.02 32.92 3.66
C TYR A 132 -10.53 32.79 5.11
N THR A 133 -9.80 32.11 5.97
CA THR A 133 -10.14 31.96 7.40
C THR A 133 -9.34 32.90 8.29
N GLN A 134 -8.07 33.15 7.97
CA GLN A 134 -7.13 33.81 8.86
C GLN A 134 -6.75 35.22 8.40
N ASP A 135 -6.77 35.51 7.10
CA ASP A 135 -6.40 36.80 6.57
C ASP A 135 -7.60 37.76 6.53
N HIS A 136 -7.47 38.93 7.18
CA HIS A 136 -8.53 39.94 7.26
C HIS A 136 -8.99 40.46 5.90
N VAL A 137 -8.15 40.41 4.86
CA VAL A 137 -8.52 40.81 3.49
C VAL A 137 -9.55 39.85 2.89
N PHE A 138 -9.45 38.55 3.21
CA PHE A 138 -10.28 37.49 2.62
C PHE A 138 -11.40 37.00 3.55
N THR A 139 -11.26 37.17 4.86
CA THR A 139 -12.23 36.68 5.86
C THR A 139 -13.68 37.12 5.61
N PRO A 140 -13.98 38.34 5.07
CA PRO A 140 -15.35 38.75 4.77
C PRO A 140 -16.02 37.98 3.62
N GLN A 141 -15.25 37.21 2.84
CA GLN A 141 -15.77 36.48 1.66
C GLN A 141 -16.35 35.12 2.03
N VAL A 142 -17.50 35.13 2.71
CA VAL A 142 -18.15 33.91 3.27
C VAL A 142 -18.55 32.91 2.17
N ASP A 143 -19.08 33.40 1.04
CA ASP A 143 -19.51 32.52 -0.07
C ASP A 143 -18.33 31.74 -0.66
N THR A 144 -17.16 32.38 -0.78
CA THR A 144 -15.94 31.74 -1.27
C THR A 144 -15.48 30.64 -0.32
N ARG A 145 -15.56 30.85 1.01
CA ARG A 145 -15.25 29.82 2.00
C ARG A 145 -16.13 28.59 1.86
N ALA A 146 -17.43 28.79 1.72
CA ALA A 146 -18.38 27.69 1.51
C ALA A 146 -18.09 26.88 0.23
N VAL A 147 -17.61 27.55 -0.84
CA VAL A 147 -17.16 26.86 -2.06
C VAL A 147 -15.91 26.05 -1.81
N ILE A 148 -14.91 26.59 -1.11
CA ILE A 148 -13.66 25.89 -0.78
C ILE A 148 -13.96 24.61 0.03
N GLU A 149 -14.75 24.75 1.11
CA GLU A 149 -15.13 23.61 1.97
C GLU A 149 -15.86 22.52 1.18
N ARG A 150 -16.80 22.90 0.32
CA ARG A 150 -17.54 21.98 -0.53
C ARG A 150 -16.64 21.21 -1.50
N GLU A 151 -15.67 21.91 -2.16
CA GLU A 151 -14.76 21.27 -3.10
C GLU A 151 -13.75 20.35 -2.39
N MET A 152 -13.24 20.74 -1.24
CA MET A 152 -12.38 19.89 -0.43
C MET A 152 -13.11 18.59 -0.03
N LYS A 153 -14.36 18.72 0.44
CA LYS A 153 -15.20 17.57 0.77
C LYS A 153 -15.44 16.67 -0.43
N ARG A 154 -15.77 17.25 -1.60
CA ARG A 154 -16.00 16.49 -2.84
C ARG A 154 -14.77 15.70 -3.24
N ILE A 155 -13.58 16.34 -3.29
CA ILE A 155 -12.32 15.69 -3.70
C ILE A 155 -11.92 14.58 -2.70
N SER A 156 -12.07 14.84 -1.39
CA SER A 156 -11.79 13.84 -0.35
C SER A 156 -12.71 12.63 -0.46
N GLN A 157 -13.95 12.83 -0.90
CA GLN A 157 -14.92 11.75 -1.07
C GLN A 157 -14.63 10.88 -2.29
N GLU A 158 -14.03 11.43 -3.35
CA GLU A 158 -13.75 10.68 -4.59
C GLU A 158 -12.86 9.44 -4.38
N ASP A 159 -11.84 9.53 -3.52
CA ASP A 159 -11.00 8.38 -3.21
C ASP A 159 -11.77 7.30 -2.42
N ASN A 160 -12.64 7.70 -1.51
CA ASN A 160 -13.49 6.77 -0.79
C ASN A 160 -14.49 6.09 -1.73
N ASP A 161 -15.16 6.88 -2.58
CA ASP A 161 -16.10 6.38 -3.58
C ASP A 161 -15.42 5.43 -4.59
N PHE A 162 -14.16 5.70 -4.93
CA PHE A 162 -13.38 4.81 -5.79
C PHE A 162 -13.19 3.45 -5.10
N ILE A 163 -12.73 3.46 -3.86
CA ILE A 163 -12.45 2.24 -3.08
C ILE A 163 -13.76 1.46 -2.81
N ASP A 164 -14.83 2.14 -2.47
CA ASP A 164 -16.12 1.52 -2.11
C ASP A 164 -16.78 0.81 -3.30
N ARG A 165 -16.52 1.27 -4.54
CA ARG A 165 -17.01 0.63 -5.77
C ARG A 165 -16.25 -0.63 -6.15
N LEU A 166 -15.07 -0.90 -5.55
CA LEU A 166 -14.32 -2.11 -5.83
C LEU A 166 -15.01 -3.35 -5.23
N PRO A 167 -14.88 -4.53 -5.85
CA PRO A 167 -15.37 -5.79 -5.30
C PRO A 167 -14.91 -6.01 -3.85
N ALA A 168 -15.75 -6.63 -3.03
CA ALA A 168 -15.45 -6.83 -1.61
C ALA A 168 -14.22 -7.70 -1.35
N ASP A 169 -13.91 -8.61 -2.28
CA ASP A 169 -12.77 -9.54 -2.28
C ASP A 169 -11.53 -8.96 -2.98
N SER A 170 -11.61 -7.75 -3.56
CA SER A 170 -10.48 -7.08 -4.20
C SER A 170 -9.34 -6.83 -3.22
N TYR A 171 -8.13 -7.21 -3.62
CA TYR A 171 -6.91 -6.91 -2.87
C TYR A 171 -6.68 -5.40 -2.78
N THR A 172 -6.89 -4.66 -3.88
CA THR A 172 -6.77 -3.21 -3.95
C THR A 172 -7.73 -2.51 -2.97
N ARG A 173 -8.99 -2.99 -2.85
CA ARG A 173 -9.96 -2.47 -1.89
C ARG A 173 -9.47 -2.59 -0.44
N TRP A 174 -8.81 -3.68 -0.11
CA TRP A 174 -8.23 -3.88 1.22
C TRP A 174 -6.94 -3.06 1.41
N PHE A 175 -6.07 -3.02 0.39
CA PHE A 175 -4.73 -2.46 0.48
C PHE A 175 -4.73 -0.93 0.60
N LEU A 176 -5.55 -0.21 -0.20
CA LEU A 176 -5.52 1.24 -0.28
C LEU A 176 -5.83 1.95 1.05
N PRO A 177 -6.86 1.54 1.84
CA PRO A 177 -7.10 2.13 3.16
C PRO A 177 -5.94 1.93 4.13
N VAL A 178 -5.31 0.74 4.13
CA VAL A 178 -4.15 0.45 4.97
C VAL A 178 -2.96 1.33 4.57
N ARG A 179 -2.66 1.43 3.27
CA ARG A 179 -1.60 2.30 2.76
C ARG A 179 -1.84 3.77 3.13
N ARG A 180 -3.08 4.25 3.01
CA ARG A 180 -3.45 5.62 3.39
C ARG A 180 -3.27 5.85 4.88
N LEU A 181 -3.70 4.92 5.74
CA LEU A 181 -3.48 5.00 7.18
C LEU A 181 -1.98 5.11 7.52
N VAL A 182 -1.16 4.21 6.95
CA VAL A 182 0.29 4.20 7.17
C VAL A 182 0.93 5.50 6.67
N GLY A 183 0.56 5.99 5.48
CA GLY A 183 1.12 7.21 4.90
C GLY A 183 0.64 8.51 5.53
N SER A 184 -0.42 8.50 6.35
CA SER A 184 -1.01 9.74 6.93
C SER A 184 -0.34 10.22 8.22
N THR A 185 0.49 9.41 8.86
CA THR A 185 0.98 9.66 10.24
C THR A 185 1.71 10.99 10.42
N SER A 186 2.57 11.35 9.48
CA SER A 186 3.29 12.64 9.51
C SER A 186 2.35 13.85 9.40
N THR A 187 1.34 13.77 8.54
CA THR A 187 0.32 14.82 8.38
C THR A 187 -0.54 14.94 9.63
N LEU A 188 -0.93 13.81 10.24
CA LEU A 188 -1.71 13.78 11.48
C LEU A 188 -0.96 14.47 12.62
N ALA A 189 0.33 14.11 12.82
CA ALA A 189 1.14 14.70 13.88
C ALA A 189 1.38 16.21 13.71
N GLN A 190 1.47 16.69 12.46
CA GLN A 190 1.79 18.08 12.18
C GLN A 190 0.57 19.01 12.04
N HIS A 191 -0.56 18.48 11.57
CA HIS A 191 -1.69 19.30 11.12
C HIS A 191 -3.07 18.85 11.58
N GLN A 192 -3.21 17.62 12.14
CA GLN A 192 -4.51 17.02 12.47
C GLN A 192 -4.42 16.25 13.80
N VAL A 193 -3.89 16.90 14.84
CA VAL A 193 -3.63 16.27 16.14
C VAL A 193 -4.91 15.69 16.79
N GLU A 194 -6.06 16.29 16.51
CA GLU A 194 -7.37 15.83 16.95
C GLU A 194 -7.78 14.47 16.36
N GLU A 195 -7.24 14.10 15.20
CA GLU A 195 -7.53 12.80 14.55
C GLU A 195 -6.61 11.66 15.02
N ILE A 196 -5.54 11.96 15.77
CA ILE A 196 -4.59 10.95 16.27
C ILE A 196 -5.28 9.81 17.03
N PRO A 197 -6.28 10.04 17.94
CA PRO A 197 -6.94 8.94 18.64
C PRO A 197 -7.65 7.97 17.72
N ALA A 198 -8.28 8.48 16.65
CA ALA A 198 -8.96 7.66 15.65
C ALA A 198 -7.95 6.83 14.84
N ALA A 199 -6.82 7.44 14.44
CA ALA A 199 -5.75 6.76 13.72
C ALA A 199 -5.09 5.66 14.57
N LEU A 200 -4.77 5.92 15.85
CA LEU A 200 -4.23 4.90 16.77
C LEU A 200 -5.21 3.73 16.94
N SER A 201 -6.52 4.03 17.04
CA SER A 201 -7.54 2.98 17.06
C SER A 201 -7.58 2.18 15.75
N ALA A 202 -7.36 2.82 14.60
CA ALA A 202 -7.29 2.14 13.31
C ALA A 202 -6.06 1.23 13.21
N PHE A 203 -4.87 1.69 13.64
CA PHE A 203 -3.67 0.85 13.70
C PHE A 203 -3.86 -0.39 14.59
N ARG A 204 -4.48 -0.26 15.76
CA ARG A 204 -4.77 -1.40 16.66
C ARG A 204 -5.73 -2.41 16.07
N ARG A 205 -6.58 -2.00 15.12
CA ARG A 205 -7.49 -2.90 14.40
C ARG A 205 -6.83 -3.61 13.22
N LEU A 206 -5.61 -3.24 12.82
CA LEU A 206 -4.89 -3.99 11.79
C LEU A 206 -4.63 -5.42 12.29
N ASN A 207 -5.01 -6.39 11.46
CA ASN A 207 -4.75 -7.79 11.76
C ASN A 207 -3.34 -8.17 11.29
N TYR A 208 -2.37 -8.10 12.19
CA TYR A 208 -0.97 -8.48 11.91
C TYR A 208 -0.78 -9.99 11.67
N ALA A 209 -1.79 -10.81 11.95
CA ALA A 209 -1.82 -12.22 11.56
C ALA A 209 -2.33 -12.42 10.11
N ASP A 210 -2.87 -11.40 9.46
CA ASP A 210 -3.33 -11.48 8.06
C ASP A 210 -2.15 -11.58 7.09
N ASN A 211 -2.19 -12.59 6.21
CA ASN A 211 -1.19 -12.78 5.17
C ASN A 211 -1.15 -11.62 4.17
N ARG A 212 -2.26 -10.92 3.93
CA ARG A 212 -2.29 -9.75 3.05
C ARG A 212 -1.40 -8.65 3.60
N LEU A 213 -1.47 -8.36 4.90
CA LEU A 213 -0.60 -7.36 5.54
C LEU A 213 0.86 -7.82 5.56
N TYR A 214 1.11 -9.09 5.93
CA TYR A 214 2.46 -9.66 5.97
C TYR A 214 3.17 -9.64 4.62
N LYS A 215 2.41 -9.69 3.51
CA LYS A 215 2.90 -9.68 2.13
C LYS A 215 2.62 -8.39 1.37
N SER A 216 2.30 -7.31 2.08
CA SER A 216 1.93 -6.03 1.45
C SER A 216 3.09 -5.04 1.26
N GLY A 217 4.23 -5.27 1.93
CA GLY A 217 5.28 -4.27 2.07
C GLY A 217 5.00 -3.23 3.17
N LEU A 218 3.78 -3.21 3.73
CA LEU A 218 3.38 -2.25 4.76
C LEU A 218 3.54 -2.78 6.20
N TYR A 219 3.93 -4.05 6.36
CA TYR A 219 3.97 -4.71 7.67
C TYR A 219 4.87 -3.97 8.66
N LYS A 220 6.13 -3.77 8.28
CA LYS A 220 7.13 -3.06 9.10
C LYS A 220 6.72 -1.58 9.27
N GLU A 221 6.42 -0.90 8.18
CA GLU A 221 6.07 0.52 8.17
C GLU A 221 4.82 0.80 9.02
N SER A 222 3.83 -0.09 9.02
CA SER A 222 2.64 0.07 9.87
C SER A 222 2.95 0.00 11.35
N LEU A 223 3.91 -0.81 11.78
CA LEU A 223 4.39 -0.85 13.17
C LEU A 223 5.18 0.41 13.52
N GLU A 224 6.18 0.75 12.70
CA GLU A 224 7.00 1.95 12.89
C GLU A 224 6.14 3.20 13.01
N ASN A 225 5.22 3.41 12.08
CA ASN A 225 4.37 4.59 12.04
C ASN A 225 3.34 4.62 13.17
N HIS A 226 2.84 3.45 13.59
CA HIS A 226 1.95 3.37 14.75
C HIS A 226 2.64 3.88 16.03
N PHE A 227 3.82 3.34 16.35
CA PHE A 227 4.54 3.72 17.55
C PHE A 227 5.10 5.14 17.45
N TRP A 228 5.62 5.53 16.30
CA TRP A 228 6.04 6.90 16.04
C TRP A 228 4.91 7.91 16.27
N LEU A 229 3.68 7.61 15.84
CA LEU A 229 2.52 8.49 16.04
C LEU A 229 2.16 8.65 17.52
N ILE A 230 2.30 7.59 18.34
CA ILE A 230 2.10 7.67 19.78
C ILE A 230 3.12 8.62 20.41
N GLU A 231 4.40 8.46 20.10
CA GLU A 231 5.49 9.28 20.60
C GLU A 231 5.34 10.76 20.21
N ASN A 232 4.92 11.02 18.98
CA ASN A 232 4.80 12.36 18.42
C ASN A 232 3.37 12.94 18.53
N SER A 233 2.54 12.38 19.42
CA SER A 233 1.16 12.84 19.61
C SER A 233 1.00 14.15 20.37
N GLY A 234 2.08 14.72 20.90
CA GLY A 234 2.05 15.94 21.72
C GLY A 234 1.35 15.79 23.08
N ARG A 235 1.08 14.55 23.53
CA ARG A 235 0.41 14.24 24.79
C ARG A 235 1.39 14.13 25.96
N SER A 236 0.85 14.08 27.19
CA SER A 236 1.67 13.86 28.38
C SER A 236 2.38 12.50 28.34
N THR A 237 3.56 12.41 28.96
CA THR A 237 4.36 11.19 29.05
C THR A 237 3.55 10.00 29.58
N ASP A 238 2.71 10.22 30.60
CA ASP A 238 1.83 9.18 31.16
C ASP A 238 0.83 8.65 30.12
N THR A 239 0.25 9.55 29.32
CA THR A 239 -0.67 9.17 28.23
C THR A 239 0.06 8.38 27.16
N VAL A 240 1.25 8.83 26.72
CA VAL A 240 2.10 8.12 25.76
C VAL A 240 2.42 6.72 26.27
N PHE A 241 2.84 6.59 27.52
CA PHE A 241 3.14 5.28 28.12
C PHE A 241 1.94 4.33 28.11
N LEU A 242 0.76 4.82 28.52
CA LEU A 242 -0.47 4.00 28.52
C LEU A 242 -0.90 3.59 27.09
N GLU A 243 -0.75 4.49 26.10
CA GLU A 243 -1.06 4.19 24.71
C GLU A 243 -0.07 3.17 24.11
N MET A 244 1.23 3.27 24.44
CA MET A 244 2.25 2.29 24.09
C MET A 244 1.90 0.91 24.62
N GLN A 245 1.65 0.81 25.94
CA GLN A 245 1.30 -0.45 26.59
C GLN A 245 0.06 -1.08 25.92
N ARG A 246 -1.03 -0.33 25.75
CA ARG A 246 -2.25 -0.83 25.08
C ARG A 246 -1.98 -1.32 23.68
N SER A 247 -1.11 -0.64 22.93
CA SER A 247 -0.78 -1.02 21.57
C SER A 247 0.05 -2.29 21.51
N ILE A 248 1.06 -2.43 22.39
CA ILE A 248 1.87 -3.65 22.52
C ILE A 248 0.99 -4.83 22.95
N ASP A 249 0.16 -4.69 23.98
CA ASP A 249 -0.72 -5.75 24.46
C ASP A 249 -1.68 -6.24 23.36
N SER A 250 -2.30 -5.30 22.62
CA SER A 250 -3.21 -5.61 21.51
C SER A 250 -2.51 -6.37 20.39
N LEU A 251 -1.29 -5.93 20.03
CA LEU A 251 -0.48 -6.51 18.97
C LEU A 251 -0.04 -7.94 19.33
N LEU A 252 0.52 -8.14 20.53
CA LEU A 252 1.00 -9.44 20.98
C LEU A 252 -0.15 -10.44 21.18
N LEU A 253 -1.29 -9.96 21.70
CA LEU A 253 -2.49 -10.79 21.81
C LEU A 253 -2.99 -11.25 20.44
N GLY A 254 -3.03 -10.34 19.45
CA GLY A 254 -3.44 -10.66 18.08
C GLY A 254 -2.52 -11.65 17.37
N LEU A 255 -1.25 -11.76 17.80
CA LEU A 255 -0.25 -12.66 17.22
C LEU A 255 -0.03 -13.95 18.03
N SER A 256 -0.69 -14.13 19.18
CA SER A 256 -0.44 -15.23 20.12
C SER A 256 -0.56 -16.64 19.49
N ALA A 257 -1.38 -16.81 18.45
CA ALA A 257 -1.51 -18.06 17.70
C ALA A 257 -0.51 -18.21 16.53
N HIS A 258 0.39 -17.25 16.32
CA HIS A 258 1.30 -17.16 15.17
C HIS A 258 2.76 -17.00 15.62
N GLU A 259 3.33 -18.02 16.21
CA GLU A 259 4.63 -18.01 16.90
C GLU A 259 5.75 -17.29 16.12
N ASN A 260 5.93 -17.62 14.83
CA ASN A 260 7.00 -16.98 14.03
C ASN A 260 6.81 -15.46 13.89
N ARG A 261 5.58 -14.98 13.69
CA ARG A 261 5.30 -13.54 13.58
C ARG A 261 5.37 -12.86 14.93
N TYR A 262 4.88 -13.54 15.97
CA TYR A 262 5.00 -13.08 17.34
C TYR A 262 6.46 -12.80 17.69
N ASN A 263 7.36 -13.75 17.46
CA ASN A 263 8.79 -13.60 17.75
C ASN A 263 9.42 -12.47 16.91
N GLN A 264 9.11 -12.37 15.61
CA GLN A 264 9.60 -11.30 14.76
C GLN A 264 9.17 -9.89 15.25
N VAL A 265 7.94 -9.77 15.75
CA VAL A 265 7.43 -8.51 16.28
C VAL A 265 8.02 -8.21 17.64
N VAL A 266 8.20 -9.21 18.49
CA VAL A 266 8.90 -9.04 19.78
C VAL A 266 10.33 -8.57 19.55
N ASP A 267 11.07 -9.22 18.65
CA ASP A 267 12.43 -8.80 18.29
C ASP A 267 12.43 -7.33 17.82
N PHE A 268 11.50 -6.95 16.92
CA PHE A 268 11.37 -5.58 16.42
C PHE A 268 11.05 -4.54 17.52
N LEU A 269 10.29 -4.92 18.55
CA LEU A 269 9.91 -3.99 19.63
C LEU A 269 11.02 -3.77 20.65
N PHE A 270 12.00 -4.67 20.73
CA PHE A 270 13.08 -4.63 21.73
C PHE A 270 14.47 -4.33 21.12
N ASP A 271 14.61 -4.27 19.80
CA ASP A 271 15.80 -3.78 19.08
C ASP A 271 15.82 -2.25 18.97
#